data_649e7febf9089799137ae8699916180d
#
_entry.id   649e7febf9089799137ae8699916180d
#
_cell.length_a   1.000
_cell.length_b   1.000
_cell.length_c   1.000
_cell.angle_alpha   90.00
_cell.angle_beta   90.00
_cell.angle_gamma   90.00
#
_symmetry.space_group_name_H-M   'P 1'
#
loop_
_entity.id
_entity.type
_entity.pdbx_description
1 polymer ?
#
loop_
_entity_poly.entity_id
_entity_poly.type
_entity_poly.pdbx_seq_one_letter_code
_entity_poly.pdbx_strand_id
1 'polypeptide(L)'
;MKDLNERLLEVWLGLSMAINNERVVSDVPFNESLICNILYRAQMKYPNSNLTATDLCNATRMLKSQMNRTLNSMEEKGFITRRRSESDKRLVFVTLNLEKALPYQEQHSKILELIDIIIEQMGENKVLQTIDLLTQISNIAREVLS
;
A
#
# COMPACT_ATOMS: atom_id res chain seq x y z
N MET A 1 1.06 -2.22 32.49
CA MET A 1 1.50 -2.53 31.13
C MET A 1 0.64 -3.59 30.45
N LYS A 2 0.30 -4.68 31.14
CA LYS A 2 -0.50 -5.77 30.53
C LYS A 2 -1.89 -5.30 30.03
N ASP A 3 -2.49 -4.33 30.71
CA ASP A 3 -3.76 -3.72 30.28
C ASP A 3 -3.58 -2.77 29.08
N LEU A 4 -2.46 -2.07 29.00
CA LEU A 4 -2.21 -1.10 27.92
C LEU A 4 -1.92 -1.77 26.57
N ASN A 5 -1.15 -2.86 26.58
CA ASN A 5 -0.87 -3.61 25.35
C ASN A 5 -2.14 -4.32 24.81
N GLU A 6 -2.96 -4.89 25.67
CA GLU A 6 -4.24 -5.48 25.25
C GLU A 6 -5.20 -4.42 24.66
N ARG A 7 -5.27 -3.25 25.27
CA ARG A 7 -6.08 -2.14 24.77
C ARG A 7 -5.58 -1.62 23.41
N LEU A 8 -4.26 -1.51 23.25
CA LEU A 8 -3.68 -1.09 21.96
C LEU A 8 -3.96 -2.13 20.87
N LEU A 9 -3.84 -3.42 21.20
CA LEU A 9 -4.17 -4.51 20.28
C LEU A 9 -5.64 -4.49 19.88
N GLU A 10 -6.55 -4.29 20.83
CA GLU A 10 -8.00 -4.19 20.57
C GLU A 10 -8.32 -3.05 19.59
N VAL A 11 -7.74 -1.88 19.81
CA VAL A 11 -7.93 -0.71 18.93
C VAL A 11 -7.36 -0.98 17.54
N TRP A 12 -6.17 -1.57 17.45
CA TRP A 12 -5.57 -1.97 16.17
C TRP A 12 -6.46 -2.94 15.40
N LEU A 13 -6.92 -4.02 16.05
CA LEU A 13 -7.80 -5.00 15.40
C LEU A 13 -9.12 -4.36 14.97
N GLY A 14 -9.71 -3.50 15.80
CA GLY A 14 -10.92 -2.77 15.47
C GLY A 14 -10.74 -1.85 14.26
N LEU A 15 -9.64 -1.12 14.20
CA LEU A 15 -9.31 -0.27 13.05
C LEU A 15 -9.09 -1.09 11.79
N SER A 16 -8.36 -2.20 11.90
CA SER A 16 -8.10 -3.10 10.76
C SER A 16 -9.39 -3.69 10.21
N MET A 17 -10.31 -4.12 11.07
CA MET A 17 -11.62 -4.62 10.64
C MET A 17 -12.47 -3.54 9.98
N ALA A 18 -12.46 -2.32 10.51
CA ALA A 18 -13.22 -1.22 9.96
C ALA A 18 -12.75 -0.82 8.56
N ILE A 19 -11.42 -0.79 8.35
CA ILE A 19 -10.82 -0.43 7.06
C ILE A 19 -10.96 -1.57 6.03
N ASN A 20 -10.83 -2.82 6.44
CA ASN A 20 -10.94 -3.99 5.57
C ASN A 20 -12.39 -4.45 5.33
N ASN A 21 -13.37 -3.61 5.65
CA ASN A 21 -14.77 -3.90 5.36
C ASN A 21 -14.99 -3.91 3.84
N GLU A 22 -15.75 -4.90 3.35
CA GLU A 22 -16.07 -5.07 1.92
C GLU A 22 -16.67 -3.83 1.25
N ARG A 23 -17.26 -2.93 2.01
CA ARG A 23 -17.79 -1.65 1.50
C ARG A 23 -16.71 -0.65 1.08
N VAL A 24 -15.49 -0.82 1.62
CA VAL A 24 -14.35 0.07 1.37
C VAL A 24 -13.33 -0.60 0.44
N VAL A 25 -13.13 -1.92 0.61
CA VAL A 25 -12.15 -2.71 -0.13
C VAL A 25 -12.89 -3.89 -0.78
N SER A 26 -13.38 -3.74 -2.02
CA SER A 26 -14.23 -4.77 -2.62
C SER A 26 -13.56 -5.60 -3.71
N ASP A 27 -12.80 -4.99 -4.61
CA ASP A 27 -12.46 -5.64 -5.88
C ASP A 27 -10.97 -5.82 -6.13
N VAL A 28 -10.11 -5.21 -5.31
CA VAL A 28 -8.66 -5.31 -5.48
C VAL A 28 -8.04 -5.86 -4.20
N PRO A 29 -7.35 -7.02 -4.25
CA PRO A 29 -6.68 -7.58 -3.09
C PRO A 29 -5.70 -6.60 -2.45
N PHE A 30 -5.53 -6.66 -1.13
CA PHE A 30 -4.71 -5.72 -0.36
C PHE A 30 -3.28 -5.58 -0.91
N ASN A 31 -2.62 -6.69 -1.21
CA ASN A 31 -1.25 -6.65 -1.73
C ASN A 31 -1.16 -5.97 -3.10
N GLU A 32 -2.14 -6.19 -3.96
CA GLU A 32 -2.22 -5.54 -5.27
C GLU A 32 -2.48 -4.03 -5.11
N SER A 33 -3.39 -3.63 -4.24
CA SER A 33 -3.65 -2.23 -3.92
C SER A 33 -2.41 -1.52 -3.38
N LEU A 34 -1.67 -2.19 -2.50
CA LEU A 34 -0.43 -1.65 -1.93
C LEU A 34 0.61 -1.40 -3.02
N ILE A 35 0.82 -2.36 -3.93
CA ILE A 35 1.74 -2.22 -5.05
C ILE A 35 1.29 -1.13 -6.01
N CYS A 36 0.00 -1.08 -6.36
CA CYS A 36 -0.56 -0.01 -7.18
C CYS A 36 -0.30 1.38 -6.57
N ASN A 37 -0.51 1.53 -5.26
CA ASN A 37 -0.26 2.79 -4.56
C ASN A 37 1.21 3.21 -4.61
N ILE A 38 2.13 2.28 -4.40
CA ILE A 38 3.58 2.54 -4.47
C ILE A 38 3.97 2.98 -5.89
N LEU A 39 3.53 2.24 -6.91
CA LEU A 39 3.82 2.54 -8.31
C LEU A 39 3.20 3.87 -8.73
N TYR A 40 1.96 4.13 -8.36
CA TYR A 40 1.27 5.39 -8.67
C TYR A 40 2.01 6.59 -8.10
N ARG A 41 2.37 6.55 -6.81
CA ARG A 41 3.12 7.62 -6.15
C ARG A 41 4.48 7.84 -6.79
N ALA A 42 5.20 6.77 -7.12
CA ALA A 42 6.50 6.85 -7.74
C ALA A 42 6.41 7.47 -9.15
N GLN A 43 5.42 7.06 -9.96
CA GLN A 43 5.23 7.63 -11.30
C GLN A 43 4.81 9.09 -11.27
N MET A 44 4.01 9.51 -10.29
CA MET A 44 3.61 10.92 -10.15
C MET A 44 4.76 11.80 -9.69
N LYS A 45 5.59 11.32 -8.76
CA LYS A 45 6.71 12.07 -8.20
C LYS A 45 7.93 12.08 -9.10
N TYR A 46 8.19 10.97 -9.76
CA TYR A 46 9.36 10.76 -10.63
C TYR A 46 8.95 10.06 -11.93
N PRO A 47 8.40 10.79 -12.92
CA PRO A 47 7.85 10.17 -14.14
C PRO A 47 8.85 9.32 -14.94
N ASN A 48 10.15 9.60 -14.82
CA ASN A 48 11.21 8.89 -15.52
C ASN A 48 11.88 7.80 -14.68
N SER A 49 11.47 7.59 -13.43
CA SER A 49 12.00 6.52 -12.60
C SER A 49 11.28 5.21 -12.87
N ASN A 50 12.04 4.12 -12.88
CA ASN A 50 11.51 2.78 -13.04
C ASN A 50 11.77 1.98 -11.77
N LEU A 51 10.70 1.58 -11.08
CA LEU A 51 10.80 0.68 -9.95
C LEU A 51 10.99 -0.76 -10.44
N THR A 52 11.87 -1.48 -9.76
CA THR A 52 12.09 -2.91 -10.01
C THR A 52 11.24 -3.76 -9.05
N ALA A 53 11.09 -5.04 -9.37
CA ALA A 53 10.46 -6.00 -8.46
C ALA A 53 11.21 -6.08 -7.11
N THR A 54 12.54 -5.94 -7.13
CA THR A 54 13.35 -5.87 -5.91
C THR A 54 13.03 -4.63 -5.08
N ASP A 55 12.86 -3.47 -5.71
CA ASP A 55 12.43 -2.24 -5.02
C ASP A 55 11.07 -2.43 -4.33
N LEU A 56 10.14 -3.10 -5.00
CA LEU A 56 8.83 -3.41 -4.44
C LEU A 56 8.92 -4.39 -3.25
N CYS A 57 9.77 -5.41 -3.33
CA CYS A 57 10.05 -6.31 -2.20
C CYS A 57 10.60 -5.54 -1.00
N ASN A 58 11.54 -4.63 -1.22
CA ASN A 58 12.14 -3.82 -0.15
C ASN A 58 11.12 -2.87 0.49
N ALA A 59 10.26 -2.27 -0.32
CA ALA A 59 9.24 -1.34 0.16
C ALA A 59 8.10 -2.05 0.93
N THR A 60 7.68 -3.23 0.50
CA THR A 60 6.56 -3.97 1.07
C THR A 60 6.98 -5.02 2.11
N ARG A 61 8.24 -5.41 2.09
CA ARG A 61 8.80 -6.56 2.85
C ARG A 61 8.15 -7.90 2.51
N MET A 62 7.49 -7.99 1.37
CA MET A 62 7.02 -9.27 0.84
C MET A 62 8.19 -10.19 0.50
N LEU A 63 7.97 -11.48 0.68
CA LEU A 63 8.88 -12.50 0.15
C LEU A 63 8.88 -12.46 -1.37
N LYS A 64 10.02 -12.78 -1.98
CA LYS A 64 10.17 -12.79 -3.44
C LYS A 64 9.13 -13.65 -4.14
N SER A 65 8.82 -14.83 -3.58
CA SER A 65 7.79 -15.73 -4.12
C SER A 65 6.39 -15.13 -4.06
N GLN A 66 6.06 -14.45 -2.98
CA GLN A 66 4.78 -13.75 -2.79
C GLN A 66 4.68 -12.56 -3.76
N MET A 67 5.74 -11.78 -3.91
CA MET A 67 5.81 -10.68 -4.86
C MET A 67 5.59 -11.17 -6.29
N ASN A 68 6.28 -12.23 -6.71
CA ASN A 68 6.12 -12.79 -8.04
C ASN A 68 4.69 -13.25 -8.33
N ARG A 69 4.03 -13.91 -7.38
CA ARG A 69 2.62 -14.32 -7.52
C ARG A 69 1.70 -13.11 -7.66
N THR A 70 1.91 -12.10 -6.85
CA THR A 70 1.12 -10.87 -6.88
C THR A 70 1.31 -10.12 -8.21
N LEU A 71 2.55 -9.96 -8.66
CA LEU A 71 2.85 -9.31 -9.94
C LEU A 71 2.31 -10.11 -11.14
N ASN A 72 2.34 -11.43 -11.09
CA ASN A 72 1.72 -12.27 -12.12
C ASN A 72 0.21 -12.01 -12.22
N SER A 73 -0.49 -11.99 -11.09
CA SER A 73 -1.92 -11.68 -11.05
C SER A 73 -2.22 -10.29 -11.59
N MET A 74 -1.44 -9.29 -11.19
CA MET A 74 -1.61 -7.90 -11.65
C MET A 74 -1.34 -7.74 -13.15
N GLU A 75 -0.36 -8.46 -13.68
CA GLU A 75 -0.05 -8.46 -15.12
C GLU A 75 -1.16 -9.12 -15.93
N GLU A 76 -1.71 -10.25 -15.46
CA GLU A 76 -2.85 -10.92 -16.09
C GLU A 76 -4.09 -10.02 -16.13
N LYS A 77 -4.34 -9.24 -15.09
CA LYS A 77 -5.42 -8.25 -15.03
C LYS A 77 -5.14 -7.00 -15.88
N GLY A 78 -3.91 -6.85 -16.36
CA GLY A 78 -3.49 -5.68 -17.13
C GLY A 78 -3.17 -4.44 -16.29
N PHE A 79 -3.08 -4.56 -14.98
CA PHE A 79 -2.76 -3.43 -14.08
C PHE A 79 -1.32 -2.95 -14.23
N ILE A 80 -0.41 -3.86 -14.53
CA ILE A 80 1.02 -3.59 -14.70
C ILE A 80 1.57 -4.23 -15.95
N THR A 81 2.70 -3.72 -16.40
CA THR A 81 3.59 -4.37 -17.35
C THR A 81 4.96 -4.57 -16.71
N ARG A 82 5.61 -5.68 -17.02
CA ARG A 82 6.97 -5.97 -16.60
C ARG A 82 7.88 -6.00 -17.80
N ARG A 83 9.03 -5.36 -17.66
CA ARG A 83 10.05 -5.32 -18.71
C ARG A 83 11.42 -5.60 -18.11
N ARG A 84 12.11 -6.58 -18.68
CA ARG A 84 13.49 -6.87 -18.30
C ARG A 84 14.41 -5.78 -18.83
N SER A 85 15.37 -5.34 -18.02
CA SER A 85 16.38 -4.37 -18.46
C SER A 85 17.27 -4.96 -19.55
N GLU A 86 17.55 -4.18 -20.60
CA GLU A 86 18.47 -4.57 -21.65
C GLU A 86 19.93 -4.52 -21.18
N SER A 87 20.26 -3.59 -20.29
CA SER A 87 21.61 -3.39 -19.75
C SER A 87 21.95 -4.35 -18.62
N ASP A 88 20.98 -4.75 -17.81
CA ASP A 88 21.13 -5.73 -16.72
C ASP A 88 19.91 -6.65 -16.65
N LYS A 89 20.04 -7.85 -17.19
CA LYS A 89 18.96 -8.84 -17.27
C LYS A 89 18.45 -9.33 -15.91
N ARG A 90 19.13 -8.99 -14.81
CA ARG A 90 18.67 -9.29 -13.44
C ARG A 90 17.60 -8.32 -12.97
N LEU A 91 17.49 -7.16 -13.61
CA LEU A 91 16.50 -6.13 -13.27
C LEU A 91 15.23 -6.31 -14.10
N VAL A 92 14.10 -6.34 -13.40
CA VAL A 92 12.76 -6.36 -14.00
C VAL A 92 12.03 -5.10 -13.57
N PHE A 93 11.78 -4.20 -14.51
CA PHE A 93 11.03 -2.98 -14.28
C PHE A 93 9.53 -3.27 -14.27
N VAL A 94 8.83 -2.65 -13.33
CA VAL A 94 7.38 -2.77 -13.15
C VAL A 94 6.75 -1.40 -13.37
N THR A 95 5.81 -1.33 -14.30
CA THR A 95 5.11 -0.07 -14.65
C THR A 95 3.62 -0.26 -14.48
N LEU A 96 2.95 0.68 -13.80
CA LEU A 96 1.51 0.69 -13.64
C LEU A 96 0.85 1.18 -14.93
N ASN A 97 -0.16 0.44 -15.40
CA ASN A 97 -1.03 0.87 -16.48
C ASN A 97 -2.22 1.64 -15.89
N LEU A 98 -2.16 2.96 -15.94
CA LEU A 98 -3.16 3.84 -15.31
C LEU A 98 -4.58 3.64 -15.88
N GLU A 99 -4.71 3.35 -17.17
CA GLU A 99 -6.02 3.16 -17.79
C GLU A 99 -6.70 1.87 -17.33
N LYS A 100 -5.93 0.78 -17.20
CA LYS A 100 -6.45 -0.54 -16.78
C LYS A 100 -6.52 -0.73 -15.27
N ALA A 101 -5.86 0.13 -14.52
CA ALA A 101 -5.90 0.12 -13.04
C ALA A 101 -7.10 0.90 -12.48
N LEU A 102 -8.15 1.12 -13.26
CA LEU A 102 -9.36 1.84 -12.86
C LEU A 102 -10.01 1.29 -11.58
N PRO A 103 -10.14 -0.04 -11.37
CA PRO A 103 -10.67 -0.57 -10.10
C PRO A 103 -9.88 -0.13 -8.88
N TYR A 104 -8.55 -0.04 -9.00
CA TYR A 104 -7.70 0.51 -7.93
C TYR A 104 -7.99 1.99 -7.68
N GLN A 105 -8.14 2.79 -8.74
CA GLN A 105 -8.43 4.22 -8.61
C GLN A 105 -9.78 4.46 -7.93
N GLU A 106 -10.80 3.68 -8.27
CA GLU A 106 -12.12 3.75 -7.63
C GLU A 106 -12.05 3.39 -6.15
N GLN A 107 -11.33 2.32 -5.80
CA GLN A 107 -11.12 1.92 -4.41
C GLN A 107 -10.34 3.00 -3.65
N HIS A 108 -9.31 3.56 -4.25
CA HIS A 108 -8.51 4.64 -3.66
C HIS A 108 -9.36 5.88 -3.36
N SER A 109 -10.22 6.28 -4.30
CA SER A 109 -11.14 7.40 -4.11
C SER A 109 -12.11 7.18 -2.95
N LYS A 110 -12.67 5.99 -2.82
CA LYS A 110 -13.55 5.64 -1.68
C LYS A 110 -12.83 5.71 -0.34
N ILE A 111 -11.57 5.28 -0.29
CA ILE A 111 -10.76 5.38 0.91
C ILE A 111 -10.48 6.84 1.26
N LEU A 112 -10.15 7.67 0.27
CA LEU A 112 -9.94 9.11 0.49
C LEU A 112 -11.20 9.81 0.98
N GLU A 113 -12.36 9.49 0.44
CA GLU A 113 -13.64 10.03 0.93
C GLU A 113 -13.88 9.68 2.40
N LEU A 114 -13.59 8.44 2.82
CA LEU A 114 -13.66 8.05 4.22
C LEU A 114 -12.66 8.84 5.07
N ILE A 115 -11.45 9.03 4.59
CA ILE A 115 -10.41 9.78 5.30
C ILE A 115 -10.82 11.26 5.43
N ASP A 116 -11.40 11.85 4.40
CA ASP A 116 -11.90 13.23 4.44
C ASP A 116 -12.96 13.40 5.52
N ILE A 117 -13.88 12.46 5.65
CA ILE A 117 -14.88 12.45 6.72
C ILE A 117 -14.21 12.35 8.10
N ILE A 118 -13.20 11.51 8.25
CA ILE A 118 -12.44 11.37 9.50
C ILE A 118 -11.74 12.68 9.85
N ILE A 119 -11.10 13.33 8.88
CA ILE A 119 -10.44 14.63 9.09
C ILE A 119 -11.44 15.69 9.53
N GLU A 120 -12.59 15.75 8.86
CA GLU A 120 -13.65 16.69 9.19
C GLU A 120 -14.17 16.51 10.63
N GLN A 121 -14.39 15.26 11.03
CA GLN A 121 -14.92 14.96 12.37
C GLN A 121 -13.88 15.09 13.49
N MET A 122 -12.64 14.70 13.24
CA MET A 122 -11.56 14.77 14.25
C MET A 122 -10.92 16.15 14.37
N GLY A 123 -10.85 16.89 13.27
CA GLY A 123 -10.10 18.12 13.14
C GLY A 123 -8.64 17.89 12.77
N GLU A 124 -8.07 18.82 12.02
CA GLU A 124 -6.73 18.73 11.42
C GLU A 124 -5.62 18.47 12.46
N ASN A 125 -5.64 19.17 13.60
CA ASN A 125 -4.62 19.02 14.64
C ASN A 125 -4.53 17.60 15.19
N LYS A 126 -5.69 16.97 15.47
CA LYS A 126 -5.73 15.58 15.97
C LYS A 126 -5.28 14.60 14.90
N VAL A 127 -5.60 14.86 13.65
CA VAL A 127 -5.17 14.03 12.52
C VAL A 127 -3.66 14.10 12.36
N LEU A 128 -3.05 15.29 12.45
CA LEU A 128 -1.59 15.44 12.41
C LEU A 128 -0.89 14.68 13.54
N GLN A 129 -1.44 14.74 14.77
CA GLN A 129 -0.94 13.95 15.88
C GLN A 129 -1.07 12.45 15.63
N THR A 130 -2.20 12.02 15.05
CA THR A 130 -2.43 10.61 14.69
C THR A 130 -1.43 10.13 13.65
N ILE A 131 -1.14 10.93 12.62
CA ILE A 131 -0.13 10.63 11.61
C ILE A 131 1.24 10.42 12.26
N ASP A 132 1.64 11.32 13.15
CA ASP A 132 2.91 11.22 13.86
C ASP A 132 3.00 9.94 14.69
N LEU A 133 1.97 9.64 15.49
CA LEU A 133 1.92 8.46 16.36
C LEU A 133 1.92 7.15 15.55
N LEU A 134 1.14 7.07 14.48
CA LEU A 134 1.11 5.88 13.61
C LEU A 134 2.45 5.70 12.89
N THR A 135 3.11 6.78 12.51
CA THR A 135 4.45 6.74 11.90
C THR A 135 5.47 6.20 12.89
N GLN A 136 5.44 6.63 14.14
CA GLN A 136 6.32 6.11 15.20
C GLN A 136 6.09 4.61 15.42
N ILE A 137 4.85 4.17 15.53
CA ILE A 137 4.50 2.73 15.67
C ILE A 137 5.03 1.93 14.48
N SER A 138 4.85 2.42 13.27
CA SER A 138 5.32 1.76 12.05
C SER A 138 6.83 1.61 12.01
N ASN A 139 7.56 2.64 12.42
CA ASN A 139 9.03 2.62 12.46
C ASN A 139 9.54 1.61 13.50
N ILE A 140 8.98 1.61 14.70
CA ILE A 140 9.34 0.64 15.75
C ILE A 140 9.06 -0.79 15.28
N ALA A 141 7.89 -1.04 14.68
CA ALA A 141 7.55 -2.36 14.17
C ALA A 141 8.53 -2.83 13.09
N ARG A 142 8.95 -1.95 12.19
CA ARG A 142 9.95 -2.28 11.16
C ARG A 142 11.31 -2.64 11.76
N GLU A 143 11.76 -1.91 12.77
CA GLU A 143 13.03 -2.20 13.45
C GLU A 143 13.00 -3.53 14.18
N VAL A 144 11.91 -3.82 14.88
CA VAL A 144 11.77 -5.07 15.67
C VAL A 144 11.60 -6.29 14.77
N LEU A 145 10.94 -6.16 13.63
CA LEU A 145 10.64 -7.26 12.69
C LEU A 145 11.68 -7.41 11.57
N SER A 146 12.67 -6.56 11.52
CA SER A 146 13.80 -6.71 10.59
C SER A 146 14.87 -7.66 11.19
#